data_b610ccd1f5de84dcfa848c8fe69c3c5b
#
_entry.id   b610ccd1f5de84dcfa848c8fe69c3c5b
#
_cell.length_a   1.000
_cell.length_b   1.000
_cell.length_c   1.000
_cell.angle_alpha   90.00
_cell.angle_beta   90.00
_cell.angle_gamma   90.00
#
_symmetry.space_group_name_H-M   'P 1'
#
loop_
_entity.id
_entity.type
_entity.pdbx_description
1 polymer ?
#
loop_
_entity_poly.entity_id
_entity_poly.type
_entity_poly.pdbx_seq_one_letter_code
_entity_poly.pdbx_strand_id
1 'polypeptide(L)'
;MIVKEYCRYVRSYSELEGLQRARTVRYSARSTAQGIVLELDQEQSGCHAVDRVLIPAGNFPRAMQLMKYLCENGIGPEQWLDVLDDVRQPFRPLLAANSPQSREIAEMGGEFVAFV
;
A
#
# COMPACT_ATOMS: atom_id res chain seq x y z
N MET A 1 18.13 6.41 -0.50
CA MET A 1 17.26 6.72 -1.64
C MET A 1 16.38 7.90 -1.30
N ILE A 2 16.26 8.82 -2.24
CA ILE A 2 15.44 10.01 -2.03
C ILE A 2 14.05 9.76 -2.60
N VAL A 3 13.04 9.97 -1.77
CA VAL A 3 11.65 9.92 -2.23
C VAL A 3 11.33 11.29 -2.80
N LYS A 4 11.00 11.33 -4.09
CA LYS A 4 10.73 12.60 -4.79
C LYS A 4 9.27 12.99 -4.73
N GLU A 5 8.40 12.01 -4.74
CA GLU A 5 6.95 12.21 -4.75
C GLU A 5 6.32 11.22 -3.78
N TYR A 6 5.27 11.65 -3.11
CA TYR A 6 4.59 10.83 -2.13
C TYR A 6 3.14 11.24 -2.03
N CYS A 7 2.25 10.25 -1.91
CA CYS A 7 0.86 10.51 -1.55
C CYS A 7 0.36 9.43 -0.61
N ARG A 8 -0.64 9.77 0.17
CA ARG A 8 -1.29 8.84 1.10
C ARG A 8 -2.75 9.17 1.23
N TYR A 9 -3.57 8.13 1.13
CA TYR A 9 -5.00 8.21 1.36
C TYR A 9 -5.34 7.26 2.50
N VAL A 10 -6.30 7.62 3.33
CA VAL A 10 -6.66 6.81 4.50
C VAL A 10 -8.16 6.59 4.49
N ARG A 11 -8.56 5.36 4.77
CA ARG A 11 -9.96 5.02 4.96
C ARG A 11 -10.12 4.30 6.30
N SER A 12 -10.95 4.85 7.15
CA SER A 12 -11.22 4.29 8.47
C SER A 12 -12.65 3.78 8.54
N TYR A 13 -12.81 2.63 9.17
CA TYR A 13 -14.10 2.01 9.39
C TYR A 13 -14.35 1.93 10.89
N SER A 14 -15.51 2.41 11.31
CA SER A 14 -15.91 2.31 12.71
C SER A 14 -16.37 0.89 13.03
N GLU A 15 -16.25 0.52 14.29
CA GLU A 15 -16.81 -0.73 14.75
C GLU A 15 -18.32 -0.64 14.75
N LEU A 16 -18.95 -1.68 14.18
CA LEU A 16 -20.40 -1.87 14.25
C LEU A 16 -20.64 -3.22 14.89
N GLU A 17 -21.22 -3.21 16.05
CA GLU A 17 -21.42 -4.43 16.85
C GLU A 17 -22.11 -5.52 16.03
N GLY A 18 -21.45 -6.68 15.95
CA GLY A 18 -21.97 -7.81 15.21
C GLY A 18 -21.84 -7.72 13.68
N LEU A 19 -21.37 -6.59 13.15
CA LEU A 19 -21.31 -6.38 11.69
C LEU A 19 -19.89 -6.14 11.17
N GLN A 20 -19.12 -5.33 11.85
CA GLN A 20 -17.74 -5.07 11.42
C GLN A 20 -16.89 -4.65 12.61
N ARG A 21 -15.59 -4.87 12.48
CA ARG A 21 -14.60 -4.37 13.43
C ARG A 21 -14.00 -3.07 12.90
N ALA A 22 -13.60 -2.22 13.82
CA ALA A 22 -12.88 -1.02 13.45
C ALA A 22 -11.60 -1.40 12.73
N ARG A 23 -11.31 -0.72 11.63
CA ARG A 23 -10.07 -0.89 10.89
C ARG A 23 -9.68 0.40 10.19
N THR A 24 -8.41 0.53 9.92
CA THR A 24 -7.88 1.64 9.15
C THR A 24 -7.00 1.08 8.05
N VAL A 25 -7.23 1.54 6.83
CA VAL A 25 -6.41 1.15 5.68
C VAL A 25 -5.75 2.40 5.13
N ARG A 26 -4.44 2.33 4.93
CA ARG A 26 -3.66 3.43 4.37
C ARG A 26 -3.15 3.00 3.01
N TYR A 27 -3.36 3.86 2.03
CA TYR A 27 -3.01 3.64 0.64
C TYR A 27 -1.97 4.66 0.26
N SER A 28 -0.75 4.24 0.02
CA SER A 28 0.32 5.19 -0.26
C SER A 28 1.12 4.81 -1.50
N ALA A 29 1.66 5.83 -2.15
CA ALA A 29 2.54 5.67 -3.28
C ALA A 29 3.72 6.61 -3.11
N ARG A 30 4.90 6.14 -3.49
CA ARG A 30 6.10 7.00 -3.47
C ARG A 30 6.98 6.66 -4.66
N SER A 31 7.59 7.68 -5.23
CA SER A 31 8.53 7.48 -6.31
C SER A 31 9.91 7.18 -5.75
N THR A 32 10.59 6.23 -6.38
CA THR A 32 11.94 5.83 -6.01
C THR A 32 12.80 5.71 -7.26
N ALA A 33 14.08 5.45 -7.07
CA ALA A 33 14.99 5.26 -8.21
C ALA A 33 14.62 4.03 -9.05
N GLN A 34 13.97 3.03 -8.44
CA GLN A 34 13.57 1.82 -9.15
C GLN A 34 12.18 1.92 -9.77
N GLY A 35 11.40 2.92 -9.41
CA GLY A 35 10.04 3.08 -9.88
C GLY A 35 9.14 3.58 -8.76
N ILE A 36 7.86 3.25 -8.85
CA ILE A 36 6.88 3.69 -7.86
C ILE A 36 6.55 2.52 -6.96
N VAL A 37 6.66 2.72 -5.65
CA VAL A 37 6.25 1.73 -4.66
C VAL A 37 4.85 2.07 -4.20
N LEU A 38 3.93 1.12 -4.36
CA LEU A 38 2.58 1.21 -3.83
C LEU A 38 2.51 0.37 -2.57
N GLU A 39 1.85 0.89 -1.56
CA GLU A 39 1.74 0.19 -0.29
C GLU A 39 0.33 0.27 0.25
N LEU A 40 -0.19 -0.89 0.68
CA LEU A 40 -1.39 -0.96 1.49
C LEU A 40 -1.01 -1.37 2.89
N ASP A 41 -1.47 -0.61 3.86
CA ASP A 41 -1.19 -0.83 5.27
C ASP A 41 -2.53 -0.88 5.99
N GLN A 42 -2.87 -2.03 6.57
CA GLN A 42 -4.11 -2.21 7.29
C GLN A 42 -3.87 -2.48 8.75
N GLU A 43 -4.61 -1.79 9.57
CA GLU A 43 -4.62 -1.97 11.02
C GLU A 43 -6.01 -2.37 11.46
N GLN A 44 -6.14 -3.51 12.14
CA GLN A 44 -7.43 -4.00 12.61
C GLN A 44 -7.23 -4.82 13.88
N SER A 45 -7.91 -4.43 14.95
CA SER A 45 -7.90 -5.19 16.21
C SER A 45 -6.49 -5.48 16.74
N GLY A 46 -5.59 -4.50 16.62
CA GLY A 46 -4.21 -4.67 17.05
C GLY A 46 -3.33 -5.44 16.08
N CYS A 47 -3.91 -5.98 15.01
CA CYS A 47 -3.15 -6.66 13.97
C CYS A 47 -2.81 -5.68 12.87
N HIS A 48 -1.61 -5.82 12.32
CA HIS A 48 -1.07 -4.93 11.32
C HIS A 48 -0.62 -5.74 10.12
N ALA A 49 -1.12 -5.41 8.95
CA ALA A 49 -0.75 -6.08 7.71
C ALA A 49 -0.30 -5.04 6.69
N VAL A 50 0.83 -5.28 6.07
CA VAL A 50 1.40 -4.39 5.07
C VAL A 50 1.71 -5.19 3.82
N ASP A 51 1.32 -4.65 2.67
CA ASP A 51 1.60 -5.25 1.39
C ASP A 51 2.15 -4.17 0.45
N ARG A 52 3.14 -4.53 -0.37
CA ARG A 52 3.84 -3.59 -1.25
C ARG A 52 4.04 -4.18 -2.63
N VAL A 53 3.97 -3.31 -3.63
CA VAL A 53 4.34 -3.68 -5.00
C VAL A 53 5.19 -2.57 -5.59
N LEU A 54 5.97 -2.93 -6.61
CA LEU A 54 6.78 -1.99 -7.37
C LEU A 54 6.20 -1.85 -8.77
N ILE A 55 6.06 -0.62 -9.22
CA ILE A 55 5.75 -0.31 -10.61
C ILE A 55 7.03 0.21 -11.24
N PRO A 56 7.73 -0.61 -12.07
CA PRO A 56 9.09 -0.25 -12.51
C PRO A 56 9.16 0.98 -13.41
N ALA A 57 8.12 1.24 -14.16
CA ALA A 57 8.12 2.35 -15.12
C ALA A 57 6.79 3.06 -15.01
N GLY A 58 6.51 3.63 -13.84
CA GLY A 58 5.22 4.21 -13.56
C GLY A 58 5.16 5.70 -13.76
N ASN A 59 3.93 6.18 -13.85
CA ASN A 59 3.58 7.58 -13.87
C ASN A 59 2.97 7.90 -12.52
N PHE A 60 3.56 8.84 -11.79
CA PHE A 60 3.13 9.10 -10.43
C PHE A 60 1.68 9.63 -10.32
N PRO A 61 1.25 10.57 -11.17
CA PRO A 61 -0.15 11.00 -11.14
C PRO A 61 -1.13 9.84 -11.36
N ARG A 62 -0.79 8.89 -12.22
CA ARG A 62 -1.62 7.70 -12.41
C ARG A 62 -1.62 6.83 -11.17
N ALA A 63 -0.47 6.68 -10.52
CA ALA A 63 -0.38 5.93 -9.28
C ALA A 63 -1.22 6.57 -8.18
N MET A 64 -1.20 7.90 -8.09
CA MET A 64 -2.03 8.63 -7.15
C MET A 64 -3.52 8.37 -7.39
N GLN A 65 -3.93 8.44 -8.65
CA GLN A 65 -5.32 8.18 -9.01
C GLN A 65 -5.73 6.76 -8.65
N LEU A 66 -4.84 5.81 -8.88
CA LEU A 66 -5.09 4.41 -8.54
C LEU A 66 -5.26 4.23 -7.03
N MET A 67 -4.37 4.79 -6.24
CA MET A 67 -4.47 4.66 -4.78
C MET A 67 -5.72 5.37 -4.26
N LYS A 68 -6.07 6.49 -4.83
CA LYS A 68 -7.31 7.19 -4.49
C LYS A 68 -8.52 6.32 -4.84
N TYR A 69 -8.52 5.69 -5.99
CA TYR A 69 -9.60 4.79 -6.40
C TYR A 69 -9.74 3.63 -5.41
N LEU A 70 -8.63 3.01 -5.03
CA LEU A 70 -8.65 1.92 -4.06
C LEU A 70 -9.23 2.38 -2.73
N CYS A 71 -8.83 3.56 -2.29
CA CYS A 71 -9.32 4.13 -1.05
C CYS A 71 -10.82 4.41 -1.11
N GLU A 72 -11.27 5.05 -2.18
CA GLU A 72 -12.67 5.41 -2.34
C GLU A 72 -13.59 4.20 -2.45
N ASN A 73 -13.07 3.10 -2.95
CA ASN A 73 -13.84 1.86 -3.11
C ASN A 73 -13.60 0.87 -1.98
N GLY A 74 -12.84 1.24 -0.97
CA GLY A 74 -12.64 0.39 0.20
C GLY A 74 -11.94 -0.93 -0.11
N ILE A 75 -11.04 -0.94 -1.09
CA ILE A 75 -10.33 -2.15 -1.48
C ILE A 75 -9.31 -2.51 -0.40
N GLY A 76 -9.36 -3.75 0.09
CA GLY A 76 -8.45 -4.19 1.12
C GLY A 76 -7.24 -4.96 0.58
N PRO A 77 -6.30 -5.32 1.48
CA PRO A 77 -5.08 -6.03 1.06
C PRO A 77 -5.33 -7.36 0.35
N GLU A 78 -6.45 -8.02 0.64
CA GLU A 78 -6.78 -9.30 0.04
C GLU A 78 -7.29 -9.19 -1.39
N GLN A 79 -7.61 -7.98 -1.85
CA GLN A 79 -8.23 -7.76 -3.15
C GLN A 79 -7.45 -6.84 -4.07
N TRP A 80 -6.54 -6.04 -3.53
CA TRP A 80 -5.95 -4.96 -4.31
C TRP A 80 -5.09 -5.41 -5.48
N LEU A 81 -4.42 -6.56 -5.36
CA LEU A 81 -3.62 -7.08 -6.47
C LEU A 81 -4.51 -7.49 -7.64
N ASP A 82 -5.70 -8.03 -7.34
CA ASP A 82 -6.67 -8.36 -8.38
C ASP A 82 -7.16 -7.10 -9.09
N VAL A 83 -7.34 -6.02 -8.34
CA VAL A 83 -7.74 -4.73 -8.94
C VAL A 83 -6.63 -4.19 -9.83
N LEU A 84 -5.38 -4.29 -9.40
CA LEU A 84 -4.25 -3.87 -10.24
C LEU A 84 -4.23 -4.63 -11.56
N ASP A 85 -4.50 -5.93 -11.50
CA ASP A 85 -4.61 -6.76 -12.70
C ASP A 85 -5.77 -6.32 -13.57
N ASP A 86 -6.93 -6.08 -12.96
CA ASP A 86 -8.13 -5.68 -13.69
C ASP A 86 -7.95 -4.37 -14.44
N VAL A 87 -7.27 -3.42 -13.82
CA VAL A 87 -7.00 -2.13 -14.48
C VAL A 87 -5.74 -2.17 -15.34
N ARG A 88 -5.16 -3.36 -15.50
CA ARG A 88 -3.99 -3.60 -16.34
C ARG A 88 -2.80 -2.74 -15.93
N GLN A 89 -2.59 -2.63 -14.63
CA GLN A 89 -1.42 -1.95 -14.11
C GLN A 89 -0.31 -2.98 -13.88
N PRO A 90 0.74 -2.99 -14.72
CA PRO A 90 1.85 -3.91 -14.48
C PRO A 90 2.54 -3.59 -13.16
N PHE A 91 2.82 -4.61 -12.40
CA PHE A 91 3.47 -4.46 -11.11
C PHE A 91 4.33 -5.67 -10.80
N ARG A 92 5.25 -5.49 -9.87
CA ARG A 92 6.09 -6.57 -9.37
C ARG A 92 5.89 -6.64 -7.87
N PRO A 93 5.45 -7.77 -7.33
CA PRO A 93 5.32 -7.92 -5.88
C PRO A 93 6.67 -7.74 -5.20
N LEU A 94 6.67 -7.02 -4.10
CA LEU A 94 7.84 -6.94 -3.25
C LEU A 94 7.73 -8.06 -2.22
N LEU A 95 8.31 -9.19 -2.55
CA LEU A 95 8.21 -10.43 -1.77
C LEU A 95 8.81 -10.30 -0.40
N ALA A 96 9.43 -9.22 -0.21
CA ALA A 96 10.12 -8.95 0.99
C ALA A 96 9.28 -9.19 2.25
N ALA A 97 8.01 -9.03 2.19
CA ALA A 97 7.17 -9.08 3.39
C ALA A 97 7.20 -10.42 4.13
N ASN A 98 7.72 -11.49 3.52
CA ASN A 98 7.56 -12.83 4.06
C ASN A 98 8.86 -13.58 4.34
N SER A 99 10.00 -12.94 4.27
CA SER A 99 11.28 -13.60 4.49
C SER A 99 12.12 -12.79 5.47
N PRO A 100 13.16 -13.38 6.06
CA PRO A 100 14.07 -12.64 6.93
C PRO A 100 14.69 -11.43 6.23
N GLN A 101 15.04 -11.57 4.98
CA GLN A 101 15.54 -10.46 4.19
C GLN A 101 14.48 -9.40 4.02
N SER A 102 13.25 -9.85 3.94
CA SER A 102 12.14 -8.93 3.87
C SER A 102 12.03 -8.09 5.10
N ARG A 103 12.39 -8.64 6.24
CA ARG A 103 12.36 -7.83 7.45
C ARG A 103 13.42 -6.73 7.40
N GLU A 104 14.55 -7.01 6.82
CA GLU A 104 15.56 -5.96 6.61
C GLU A 104 15.02 -4.91 5.67
N ILE A 105 14.41 -5.34 4.58
CA ILE A 105 13.78 -4.41 3.66
C ILE A 105 12.61 -3.71 4.35
N ALA A 106 11.87 -4.44 5.18
CA ALA A 106 10.77 -3.86 5.91
C ALA A 106 11.25 -2.84 6.95
N GLU A 107 12.43 -3.03 7.50
CA GLU A 107 13.04 -2.03 8.36
C GLU A 107 13.40 -0.79 7.57
N MET A 108 13.94 -0.97 6.38
CA MET A 108 14.10 0.14 5.45
C MET A 108 12.74 0.70 5.06
N GLY A 109 11.79 -0.18 4.87
CA GLY A 109 10.42 0.20 4.64
C GLY A 109 9.80 0.90 5.84
N GLY A 110 10.26 0.55 7.03
CA GLY A 110 9.89 1.27 8.24
C GLY A 110 10.32 2.72 8.18
N GLU A 111 11.45 2.99 7.57
CA GLU A 111 11.84 4.35 7.28
C GLU A 111 10.84 5.03 6.38
N PHE A 112 10.32 4.29 5.41
CA PHE A 112 9.27 4.82 4.54
C PHE A 112 8.01 5.12 5.33
N VAL A 113 7.66 4.26 6.27
CA VAL A 113 6.50 4.50 7.12
C VAL A 113 6.71 5.77 7.93
N ALA A 114 7.93 6.06 8.31
CA ALA A 114 8.23 7.29 9.05
C ALA A 114 7.94 8.56 8.25
N PHE A 115 7.86 8.47 6.94
CA PHE A 115 7.48 9.61 6.11
C PHE A 115 5.97 9.84 6.07
N VAL A 116 5.24 8.94 6.61
CA VAL A 116 3.76 8.95 6.53
C VAL A 116 3.15 9.84 7.63
#